data_8ea6146efe94f935661bcd4814082062
#
_entry.id   8ea6146efe94f935661bcd4814082062
#
_cell.length_a   1.000
_cell.length_b   1.000
_cell.length_c   1.000
_cell.angle_alpha   90.00
_cell.angle_beta   90.00
_cell.angle_gamma   90.00
#
_symmetry.space_group_name_H-M   'P 1'
#
loop_
_entity.id
_entity.type
_entity.pdbx_description
1 polymer ?
#
loop_
_entity_poly.entity_id
_entity_poly.type
_entity_poly.pdbx_seq_one_letter_code
_entity_poly.pdbx_strand_id
1 'polypeptide(L)'
;MFRLLVAGGRDYYAYRFIEQTLTEWFVNDFTESHETWEESESGITVVHGDASGVDRIAAMWATYNNFLVEPHPADWSLNGRYAGHKRNSEMIESRIDYAILFPGGKGTQNMKSQLIRHGINFLEA
;
A
#
# COMPACT_ATOMS: atom_id res chain seq x y z
N MET A 1 -6.91 -11.44 -8.30
CA MET A 1 -7.23 -10.30 -7.43
C MET A 1 -6.11 -9.27 -7.52
N PHE A 2 -6.46 -8.02 -7.70
CA PHE A 2 -5.49 -6.92 -7.79
C PHE A 2 -4.93 -6.59 -6.41
N ARG A 3 -3.62 -6.50 -6.31
CA ARG A 3 -2.94 -6.26 -5.03
C ARG A 3 -2.27 -4.90 -5.07
N LEU A 4 -2.87 -3.96 -4.34
CA LEU A 4 -2.37 -2.59 -4.20
C LEU A 4 -1.59 -2.45 -2.90
N LEU A 5 -0.30 -2.14 -3.01
CA LEU A 5 0.52 -1.83 -1.84
C LEU A 5 0.42 -0.34 -1.54
N VAL A 6 0.16 0.00 -0.28
CA VAL A 6 0.19 1.40 0.17
C VAL A 6 1.22 1.51 1.29
N ALA A 7 2.12 2.48 1.17
CA ALA A 7 3.15 2.73 2.17
C ALA A 7 3.38 4.24 2.34
N GLY A 8 3.92 4.61 3.48
CA GLY A 8 4.22 6.00 3.81
C GLY A 8 4.63 6.14 5.26
N GLY A 9 4.76 7.37 5.72
CA GLY A 9 5.24 7.66 7.06
C GLY A 9 4.27 7.25 8.15
N ARG A 10 4.83 6.69 9.23
CA ARG A 10 4.04 6.36 10.42
C ARG A 10 3.55 7.59 11.16
N ASP A 11 4.13 8.74 10.87
CA ASP A 11 3.76 10.03 11.45
C ASP A 11 3.03 10.92 10.44
N TYR A 12 2.64 10.38 9.30
CA TYR A 12 1.94 11.12 8.26
C TYR A 12 0.44 10.88 8.37
N TYR A 13 -0.32 11.90 8.74
CA TYR A 13 -1.75 11.81 9.03
C TYR A 13 -2.62 12.74 8.18
N ALA A 14 -2.19 13.06 6.97
CA ALA A 14 -2.98 13.88 6.06
C ALA A 14 -4.16 13.06 5.49
N TYR A 15 -5.17 12.81 6.32
CA TYR A 15 -6.29 11.93 6.02
C TYR A 15 -6.96 12.23 4.69
N ARG A 16 -7.33 13.50 4.49
CA ARG A 16 -8.06 13.89 3.27
C ARG A 16 -7.23 13.67 2.02
N PHE A 17 -5.95 13.99 2.10
CA PHE A 17 -5.04 13.81 0.97
C PHE A 17 -4.85 12.32 0.66
N ILE A 18 -4.67 11.50 1.68
CA ILE A 18 -4.50 10.05 1.51
C ILE A 18 -5.77 9.46 0.90
N GLU A 19 -6.93 9.71 1.50
CA GLU A 19 -8.19 9.18 1.02
C GLU A 19 -8.52 9.66 -0.39
N GLN A 20 -8.30 10.93 -0.67
CA GLN A 20 -8.54 11.52 -1.98
C GLN A 20 -7.64 10.88 -3.04
N THR A 21 -6.36 10.72 -2.73
CA THR A 21 -5.39 10.12 -3.65
C THR A 21 -5.78 8.68 -3.99
N LEU A 22 -6.13 7.89 -2.98
CA LEU A 22 -6.55 6.50 -3.18
C LEU A 22 -7.85 6.41 -3.98
N THR A 23 -8.81 7.26 -3.67
CA THR A 23 -10.10 7.30 -4.36
C THR A 23 -9.92 7.72 -5.82
N GLU A 24 -9.12 8.74 -6.09
CA GLU A 24 -8.84 9.19 -7.45
C GLU A 24 -8.14 8.12 -8.27
N TRP A 25 -7.17 7.43 -7.65
CA TRP A 25 -6.53 6.30 -8.31
C TRP A 25 -7.55 5.22 -8.67
N PHE A 26 -8.41 4.87 -7.73
CA PHE A 26 -9.43 3.84 -7.96
C PHE A 26 -10.40 4.23 -9.06
N VAL A 27 -10.94 5.44 -9.00
CA VAL A 27 -11.96 5.91 -9.95
C VAL A 27 -11.37 6.16 -11.34
N ASN A 28 -10.20 6.78 -11.42
CA ASN A 28 -9.66 7.23 -12.71
C ASN A 28 -8.73 6.21 -13.36
N ASP A 29 -7.89 5.55 -12.57
CA ASP A 29 -6.86 4.65 -13.12
C ASP A 29 -7.28 3.19 -13.10
N PHE A 30 -7.80 2.73 -11.97
CA PHE A 30 -8.15 1.32 -11.83
C PHE A 30 -9.40 0.95 -12.61
N THR A 31 -10.48 1.71 -12.47
CA THR A 31 -11.74 1.39 -13.15
C THR A 31 -11.65 1.53 -14.66
N GLU A 32 -10.83 2.45 -15.16
CA GLU A 32 -10.60 2.59 -16.60
C GLU A 32 -9.87 1.38 -17.19
N SER A 33 -9.04 0.72 -16.41
CA SER A 33 -8.27 -0.45 -16.84
C SER A 33 -9.06 -1.75 -16.74
N HIS A 34 -10.24 -1.74 -16.14
CA HIS A 34 -11.04 -2.93 -15.88
C HIS A 34 -12.41 -2.78 -16.54
N GLU A 35 -12.80 -3.76 -17.33
CA GLU A 35 -13.98 -3.68 -18.20
C GLU A 35 -15.30 -3.62 -17.46
N THR A 36 -15.40 -4.20 -16.25
CA THR A 36 -16.64 -4.20 -15.49
C THR A 36 -16.45 -3.68 -14.09
N TRP A 37 -17.49 -3.04 -13.59
CA TRP A 37 -17.55 -2.56 -12.21
C TRP A 37 -17.40 -3.71 -11.21
N GLU A 38 -18.00 -4.84 -11.50
CA GLU A 38 -17.95 -6.03 -10.64
C GLU A 38 -16.52 -6.55 -10.49
N GLU A 39 -15.76 -6.56 -11.58
CA GLU A 39 -14.35 -6.95 -11.54
C GLU A 39 -13.54 -5.97 -10.70
N SER A 40 -13.77 -4.66 -10.85
CA SER A 40 -13.05 -3.66 -10.08
C SER A 40 -13.40 -3.70 -8.60
N GLU A 41 -14.68 -3.91 -8.28
CA GLU A 41 -15.17 -3.91 -6.90
C GLU A 41 -14.71 -5.15 -6.11
N SER A 42 -14.72 -6.33 -6.73
CA SER A 42 -14.40 -7.58 -6.05
C SER A 42 -12.91 -7.92 -6.05
N GLY A 43 -12.10 -7.13 -6.74
CA GLY A 43 -10.74 -7.53 -7.08
C GLY A 43 -9.61 -6.82 -6.36
N ILE A 44 -9.84 -5.99 -5.35
CA ILE A 44 -8.77 -5.23 -4.69
C ILE A 44 -8.46 -5.75 -3.30
N THR A 45 -7.18 -6.01 -3.04
CA THR A 45 -6.64 -6.19 -1.71
C THR A 45 -5.61 -5.08 -1.46
N VAL A 46 -5.78 -4.34 -0.37
CA VAL A 46 -4.79 -3.34 0.06
C VAL A 46 -3.78 -4.03 0.96
N VAL A 47 -2.52 -4.05 0.52
CA VAL A 47 -1.40 -4.64 1.23
C VAL A 47 -0.64 -3.52 1.93
N HIS A 48 -0.41 -3.65 3.23
CA HIS A 48 0.27 -2.61 4.00
C HIS A 48 1.09 -3.20 5.15
N GLY A 49 1.95 -2.37 5.74
CA GLY A 49 2.89 -2.81 6.77
C GLY A 49 2.40 -2.70 8.21
N ASP A 50 1.13 -2.41 8.40
CA ASP A 50 0.51 -2.31 9.73
C ASP A 50 1.17 -1.28 10.66
N ALA A 51 1.79 -0.26 10.10
CA ALA A 51 2.31 0.85 10.87
C ALA A 51 1.22 1.89 11.12
N SER A 52 1.43 2.78 12.11
CA SER A 52 0.58 3.94 12.28
C SER A 52 0.69 4.88 11.07
N GLY A 53 -0.13 5.90 11.00
CA GLY A 53 -0.11 6.86 9.89
C GLY A 53 -0.69 6.28 8.61
N VAL A 54 0.05 6.39 7.52
CA VAL A 54 -0.44 6.04 6.16
C VAL A 54 -1.01 4.62 6.09
N ASP A 55 -0.30 3.64 6.63
CA ASP A 55 -0.72 2.23 6.50
C ASP A 55 -2.12 2.00 7.08
N ARG A 56 -2.37 2.52 8.27
CA ARG A 56 -3.68 2.36 8.93
C ARG A 56 -4.77 3.17 8.29
N ILE A 57 -4.45 4.36 7.79
CA ILE A 57 -5.42 5.18 7.07
C ILE A 57 -5.83 4.48 5.77
N ALA A 58 -4.87 3.89 5.07
CA ALA A 58 -5.16 3.11 3.86
C ALA A 58 -6.03 1.89 4.16
N ALA A 59 -5.76 1.20 5.28
CA ALA A 59 -6.57 0.07 5.73
C ALA A 59 -8.01 0.49 6.03
N MET A 60 -8.20 1.63 6.67
CA MET A 60 -9.53 2.18 6.95
C MET A 60 -10.26 2.52 5.65
N TRP A 61 -9.59 3.16 4.70
CA TRP A 61 -10.17 3.46 3.39
C TRP A 61 -10.61 2.19 2.67
N ALA A 62 -9.77 1.16 2.68
CA ALA A 62 -10.08 -0.13 2.05
C ALA A 62 -11.30 -0.77 2.70
N THR A 63 -11.33 -0.82 4.02
CA THR A 63 -12.44 -1.40 4.77
C THR A 63 -13.76 -0.66 4.51
N TYR A 64 -13.70 0.67 4.49
CA TYR A 64 -14.86 1.50 4.21
C TYR A 64 -15.43 1.23 2.82
N ASN A 65 -14.57 0.93 1.86
CA ASN A 65 -14.96 0.65 0.48
C ASN A 65 -15.18 -0.85 0.20
N ASN A 66 -15.21 -1.68 1.22
CA ASN A 66 -15.42 -3.13 1.12
C ASN A 66 -14.33 -3.87 0.32
N PHE A 67 -13.12 -3.33 0.31
CA PHE A 67 -11.96 -4.02 -0.22
C PHE A 67 -11.31 -4.89 0.86
N LEU A 68 -10.55 -5.87 0.46
CA LEU A 68 -9.80 -6.70 1.39
C LEU A 68 -8.54 -5.97 1.87
N VAL A 69 -8.10 -6.31 3.06
CA VAL A 69 -6.92 -5.72 3.69
C VAL A 69 -5.96 -6.84 4.10
N GLU A 70 -4.69 -6.69 3.76
CA GLU A 70 -3.67 -7.67 4.12
C GLU A 70 -2.52 -6.96 4.86
N PRO A 71 -2.52 -7.01 6.19
CA PRO A 71 -1.43 -6.40 6.97
C PRO A 71 -0.19 -7.31 7.03
N HIS A 72 0.98 -6.68 7.01
CA HIS A 72 2.26 -7.34 7.20
C HIS A 72 3.00 -6.66 8.35
N PRO A 73 2.70 -7.00 9.60
CA PRO A 73 3.38 -6.38 10.74
C PRO A 73 4.85 -6.77 10.78
N ALA A 74 5.71 -5.79 11.07
CA ALA A 74 7.12 -6.06 11.26
C ALA A 74 7.35 -6.69 12.64
N ASP A 75 8.21 -7.71 12.71
CA ASP A 75 8.55 -8.35 13.97
C ASP A 75 9.82 -7.74 14.56
N TRP A 76 9.66 -6.63 15.26
CA TRP A 76 10.77 -5.90 15.87
C TRP A 76 11.48 -6.72 16.96
N SER A 77 10.76 -7.60 17.64
CA SER A 77 11.33 -8.43 18.70
C SER A 77 12.28 -9.49 18.14
N LEU A 78 11.98 -10.02 16.96
CA LEU A 78 12.80 -11.06 16.32
C LEU A 78 13.90 -10.47 15.46
N ASN A 79 13.59 -9.42 14.68
CA ASN A 79 14.47 -8.91 13.64
C ASN A 79 15.13 -7.57 13.97
N GLY A 80 14.80 -6.97 15.11
CA GLY A 80 15.38 -5.70 15.55
C GLY A 80 15.17 -4.60 14.51
N ARG A 81 16.20 -3.78 14.29
CA ARG A 81 16.12 -2.62 13.38
C ARG A 81 15.92 -2.99 11.90
N TYR A 82 16.13 -4.24 11.54
CA TYR A 82 15.91 -4.70 10.16
C TYR A 82 14.49 -5.18 9.90
N ALA A 83 13.65 -5.21 10.93
CA ALA A 83 12.29 -5.74 10.83
C ALA A 83 11.45 -5.05 9.75
N GLY A 84 11.57 -3.73 9.61
CA GLY A 84 10.85 -2.98 8.59
C GLY A 84 11.28 -3.34 7.17
N HIS A 85 12.57 -3.46 6.93
CA HIS A 85 13.11 -3.85 5.62
C HIS A 85 12.72 -5.28 5.26
N LYS A 86 12.79 -6.18 6.22
CA LYS A 86 12.39 -7.57 6.02
C LYS A 86 10.91 -7.69 5.70
N ARG A 87 10.06 -6.99 6.44
CA ARG A 87 8.63 -6.93 6.18
C ARG A 87 8.33 -6.39 4.79
N ASN A 88 9.05 -5.33 4.36
CA ASN A 88 8.91 -4.77 3.02
C ASN A 88 9.24 -5.82 1.95
N SER A 89 10.30 -6.59 2.14
CA SER A 89 10.68 -7.67 1.22
C SER A 89 9.58 -8.73 1.14
N GLU A 90 8.99 -9.10 2.27
CA GLU A 90 7.89 -10.06 2.31
C GLU A 90 6.66 -9.57 1.55
N MET A 91 6.33 -8.29 1.66
CA MET A 91 5.23 -7.71 0.89
C MET A 91 5.49 -7.77 -0.62
N ILE A 92 6.70 -7.41 -1.04
CA ILE A 92 7.09 -7.46 -2.45
C ILE A 92 7.02 -8.90 -2.99
N GLU A 93 7.51 -9.87 -2.21
CA GLU A 93 7.49 -11.28 -2.59
C GLU A 93 6.08 -11.87 -2.65
N SER A 94 5.13 -11.27 -1.96
CA SER A 94 3.73 -11.72 -1.96
C SER A 94 2.97 -11.39 -3.26
N ARG A 95 3.60 -10.81 -4.24
CA ARG A 95 3.08 -10.29 -5.51
C ARG A 95 2.30 -8.99 -5.31
N ILE A 96 2.81 -7.92 -5.90
CA ILE A 96 2.19 -6.60 -5.88
C ILE A 96 1.98 -6.16 -7.33
N ASP A 97 0.77 -5.72 -7.64
CA ASP A 97 0.43 -5.26 -8.99
C ASP A 97 0.72 -3.78 -9.18
N TYR A 98 0.55 -2.98 -8.13
CA TYR A 98 0.82 -1.54 -8.15
C TYR A 98 1.00 -1.04 -6.74
N ALA A 99 1.71 0.07 -6.58
CA ALA A 99 1.90 0.68 -5.27
C ALA A 99 1.64 2.18 -5.28
N ILE A 100 1.18 2.71 -4.15
CA ILE A 100 1.05 4.14 -3.94
C ILE A 100 1.85 4.48 -2.68
N LEU A 101 2.83 5.38 -2.84
CA LEU A 101 3.70 5.81 -1.77
C LEU A 101 3.37 7.25 -1.38
N PHE A 102 3.20 7.46 -0.08
CA PHE A 102 3.02 8.78 0.51
C PHE A 102 4.33 9.23 1.20
N PRO A 103 4.45 10.50 1.57
CA PRO A 103 5.66 10.96 2.25
C PRO A 103 6.00 10.10 3.47
N GLY A 104 7.28 9.80 3.64
CA GLY A 104 7.75 8.96 4.75
C GLY A 104 9.26 9.01 4.90
N GLY A 105 9.76 8.25 5.85
CA GLY A 105 11.18 8.20 6.18
C GLY A 105 11.91 7.04 5.52
N LYS A 106 12.88 6.48 6.26
CA LYS A 106 13.77 5.42 5.74
C LYS A 106 13.03 4.16 5.31
N GLY A 107 11.97 3.78 6.02
CA GLY A 107 11.17 2.61 5.66
C GLY A 107 10.47 2.77 4.33
N THR A 108 9.92 3.94 4.07
CA THR A 108 9.27 4.25 2.79
C THR A 108 10.30 4.32 1.65
N GLN A 109 11.48 4.89 1.90
CA GLN A 109 12.57 4.91 0.93
C GLN A 109 13.05 3.51 0.59
N ASN A 110 13.15 2.64 1.57
CA ASN A 110 13.47 1.23 1.35
C ASN A 110 12.43 0.55 0.46
N MET A 111 11.14 0.79 0.73
CA MET A 111 10.07 0.25 -0.10
C MET A 111 10.19 0.74 -1.54
N LYS A 112 10.41 2.04 -1.73
CA LYS A 112 10.60 2.61 -3.06
C LYS A 112 11.74 1.93 -3.81
N SER A 113 12.87 1.75 -3.15
CA SER A 113 14.04 1.07 -3.73
C SER A 113 13.71 -0.36 -4.14
N GLN A 114 12.97 -1.09 -3.32
CA GLN A 114 12.56 -2.45 -3.63
C GLN A 114 11.58 -2.52 -4.80
N LEU A 115 10.61 -1.59 -4.88
CA LEU A 115 9.68 -1.51 -5.99
C LEU A 115 10.42 -1.28 -7.32
N ILE A 116 11.39 -0.37 -7.32
CA ILE A 116 12.21 -0.10 -8.50
C ILE A 116 12.99 -1.35 -8.91
N ARG A 117 13.63 -2.00 -7.95
CA ARG A 117 14.44 -3.18 -8.18
C ARG A 117 13.64 -4.33 -8.78
N HIS A 118 12.39 -4.48 -8.37
CA HIS A 118 11.50 -5.55 -8.84
C HIS A 118 10.64 -5.15 -10.03
N GLY A 119 10.79 -3.93 -10.55
CA GLY A 119 10.06 -3.47 -11.72
C GLY A 119 8.57 -3.29 -11.48
N ILE A 120 8.16 -2.99 -10.26
CA ILE A 120 6.76 -2.77 -9.92
C ILE A 120 6.43 -1.28 -10.10
N ASN A 121 5.38 -1.00 -10.87
CA ASN A 121 4.94 0.37 -11.10
C ASN A 121 4.33 0.97 -9.83
N PHE A 122 4.58 2.24 -9.60
CA PHE A 122 4.05 2.93 -8.43
C PHE A 122 3.81 4.41 -8.69
N LEU A 123 2.92 4.98 -7.88
CA LEU A 123 2.66 6.42 -7.81
C LEU A 123 3.32 6.94 -6.54
N GLU A 124 4.01 8.06 -6.64
CA GLU A 124 4.60 8.74 -5.49
C GLU A 124 3.81 10.04 -5.27
N ALA A 125 2.98 10.02 -4.24
CA ALA A 125 2.07 11.12 -3.97
C ALA A 125 2.68 12.21 -3.09
#